data_04459f976721018dd6935a17acc5c2b3
#
_entry.id   04459f976721018dd6935a17acc5c2b3
#
_cell.length_a   1.000
_cell.length_b   1.000
_cell.length_c   1.000
_cell.angle_alpha   90.00
_cell.angle_beta   90.00
_cell.angle_gamma   90.00
#
_symmetry.space_group_name_H-M   'P 1'
#
loop_
_entity.id
_entity.type
_entity.pdbx_description
1 polymer ?
#
loop_
_entity_poly.entity_id
_entity_poly.type
_entity_poly.pdbx_seq_one_letter_code
_entity_poly.pdbx_strand_id
1 'polypeptide(L)'
;QMLSDRKKRVLIIGVIGSDVHAVGIKILHHAFMAAGYDVVDLGVMVSQEEFINAAIESSADAILISSLYGQGELDCRGMREKCDEAGLKNIPLLVGGNIVIGKQKFEDVEKRFKEMGFDYAFPPGTAPETTIDALHQIFNDKDADTGVQSEADHESSAEITEKSHL
;
A
#
# COMPACT_ATOMS: atom_id res chain seq x y z
N GLN A 1 -10.65 21.09 -14.71
CA GLN A 1 -10.93 20.50 -14.10
C GLN A 1 -11.02 19.08 -14.16
N MET A 2 -10.50 18.54 -15.03
CA MET A 2 -10.50 17.29 -14.96
C MET A 2 -9.96 16.70 -13.78
N LEU A 3 -9.09 17.34 -13.08
CA LEU A 3 -8.60 16.80 -11.86
C LEU A 3 -9.68 16.64 -10.84
N SER A 4 -10.65 17.52 -10.86
CA SER A 4 -11.72 17.43 -9.88
C SER A 4 -12.60 16.22 -10.12
N ASP A 5 -12.57 15.63 -11.32
CA ASP A 5 -13.37 14.47 -11.59
C ASP A 5 -12.66 13.18 -11.22
N ARG A 6 -11.37 13.23 -10.93
CA ARG A 6 -10.65 12.04 -10.58
C ARG A 6 -10.83 11.75 -9.12
N LYS A 7 -11.19 10.52 -8.83
CA LYS A 7 -11.20 10.10 -7.46
C LYS A 7 -9.78 10.01 -6.93
N LYS A 8 -9.58 10.44 -5.73
CA LYS A 8 -8.32 10.19 -5.05
C LYS A 8 -8.21 8.71 -4.78
N ARG A 9 -7.00 8.20 -4.80
CA ARG A 9 -6.78 6.81 -4.43
C ARG A 9 -6.96 6.66 -2.93
N VAL A 10 -7.55 5.54 -2.55
CA VAL A 10 -7.90 5.28 -1.14
C VAL A 10 -6.93 4.28 -0.56
N LEU A 11 -6.35 4.61 0.57
CA LEU A 11 -5.42 3.75 1.28
C LEU A 11 -6.04 3.33 2.61
N ILE A 12 -5.97 2.03 2.93
CA ILE A 12 -6.35 1.55 4.24
C ILE A 12 -5.07 1.44 5.06
N ILE A 13 -5.04 2.05 6.24
CA ILE A 13 -3.88 1.94 7.13
C ILE A 13 -4.34 1.48 8.50
N GLY A 14 -3.47 0.82 9.22
CA GLY A 14 -3.78 0.39 10.58
C GLY A 14 -2.63 -0.39 11.19
N VAL A 15 -2.72 -0.62 12.49
CA VAL A 15 -1.74 -1.40 13.26
C VAL A 15 -2.34 -2.77 13.52
N ILE A 16 -1.69 -3.82 13.01
CA ILE A 16 -2.27 -5.16 13.02
C ILE A 16 -2.08 -5.87 14.34
N GLY A 17 -2.98 -6.79 14.63
CA GLY A 17 -2.87 -7.69 15.77
C GLY A 17 -3.28 -7.03 17.08
N SER A 18 -2.65 -7.39 18.15
CA SER A 18 -2.99 -6.84 19.46
C SER A 18 -2.14 -5.63 19.84
N ASP A 19 -1.46 -5.04 18.87
CA ASP A 19 -0.58 -3.90 19.11
C ASP A 19 -1.41 -2.62 19.33
N VAL A 20 -1.07 -1.88 20.37
CA VAL A 20 -1.77 -0.64 20.72
C VAL A 20 -0.96 0.62 20.43
N HIS A 21 0.20 0.49 19.78
CA HIS A 21 1.06 1.63 19.53
C HIS A 21 0.60 2.39 18.28
N ALA A 22 0.19 3.62 18.43
CA ALA A 22 -0.46 4.38 17.36
C ALA A 22 0.35 5.53 16.77
N VAL A 23 1.50 5.87 17.37
CA VAL A 23 2.21 7.09 16.96
C VAL A 23 2.63 7.06 15.50
N GLY A 24 3.23 5.96 15.08
CA GLY A 24 3.70 5.83 13.70
C GLY A 24 2.59 5.91 12.68
N ILE A 25 1.43 5.34 13.01
CA ILE A 25 0.33 5.33 12.08
C ILE A 25 -0.24 6.73 11.87
N LYS A 26 -0.22 7.56 12.90
CA LYS A 26 -0.71 8.94 12.77
C LYS A 26 0.19 9.77 11.89
N ILE A 27 1.50 9.56 11.98
CA ILE A 27 2.46 10.24 11.12
C ILE A 27 2.23 9.84 9.66
N LEU A 28 2.01 8.55 9.42
CA LEU A 28 1.73 8.07 8.07
C LEU A 28 0.41 8.63 7.54
N HIS A 29 -0.61 8.69 8.39
CA HIS A 29 -1.91 9.24 8.00
C HIS A 29 -1.75 10.67 7.47
N HIS A 30 -1.05 11.52 8.23
CA HIS A 30 -0.82 12.89 7.81
C HIS A 30 -0.02 12.97 6.53
N ALA A 31 1.04 12.18 6.42
CA ALA A 31 1.90 12.21 5.24
C ALA A 31 1.15 11.78 3.98
N PHE A 32 0.33 10.74 4.09
CA PHE A 32 -0.42 10.24 2.94
C PHE A 32 -1.50 11.23 2.50
N MET A 33 -2.17 11.88 3.44
CA MET A 33 -3.15 12.90 3.10
C MET A 33 -2.47 14.08 2.42
N ALA A 34 -1.31 14.49 2.91
CA ALA A 34 -0.55 15.57 2.29
C ALA A 34 -0.09 15.22 0.88
N ALA A 35 0.10 13.93 0.60
CA ALA A 35 0.49 13.47 -0.73
C ALA A 35 -0.70 13.32 -1.70
N GLY A 36 -1.90 13.58 -1.23
CA GLY A 36 -3.08 13.57 -2.12
C GLY A 36 -3.91 12.31 -2.08
N TYR A 37 -3.72 11.45 -1.07
CA TYR A 37 -4.51 10.24 -0.95
C TYR A 37 -5.65 10.42 0.05
N ASP A 38 -6.73 9.66 -0.16
CA ASP A 38 -7.73 9.51 0.88
C ASP A 38 -7.28 8.36 1.77
N VAL A 39 -7.38 8.54 3.07
CA VAL A 39 -6.86 7.57 4.02
C VAL A 39 -7.97 7.10 4.96
N VAL A 40 -8.13 5.78 5.05
CA VAL A 40 -9.03 5.17 6.03
C VAL A 40 -8.13 4.60 7.13
N ASP A 41 -8.11 5.24 8.28
CA ASP A 41 -7.25 4.86 9.39
C ASP A 41 -8.05 3.99 10.35
N LEU A 42 -7.71 2.72 10.42
CA LEU A 42 -8.42 1.78 11.27
C LEU A 42 -7.91 1.79 12.71
N GLY A 43 -6.84 2.53 12.97
CA GLY A 43 -6.30 2.63 14.31
C GLY A 43 -5.41 1.46 14.67
N VAL A 44 -5.55 0.98 15.91
CA VAL A 44 -4.71 -0.10 16.45
C VAL A 44 -5.54 -1.36 16.67
N MET A 45 -4.87 -2.46 16.91
CA MET A 45 -5.49 -3.76 17.22
C MET A 45 -6.42 -4.21 16.10
N VAL A 46 -5.99 -4.04 14.86
CA VAL A 46 -6.81 -4.32 13.68
C VAL A 46 -6.56 -5.77 13.23
N SER A 47 -7.62 -6.48 12.92
CA SER A 47 -7.52 -7.84 12.41
C SER A 47 -7.38 -7.85 10.89
N GLN A 48 -6.94 -8.97 10.32
CA GLN A 48 -6.88 -9.12 8.87
C GLN A 48 -8.25 -8.89 8.24
N GLU A 49 -9.29 -9.42 8.87
CA GLU A 49 -10.66 -9.29 8.37
C GLU A 49 -11.11 -7.83 8.34
N GLU A 50 -10.72 -7.07 9.36
CA GLU A 50 -11.08 -5.66 9.42
C GLU A 50 -10.40 -4.86 8.30
N PHE A 51 -9.12 -5.17 8.01
CA PHE A 51 -8.44 -4.55 6.88
C PHE A 51 -9.18 -4.86 5.56
N ILE A 52 -9.56 -6.11 5.37
CA ILE A 52 -10.21 -6.54 4.14
C ILE A 52 -11.58 -5.92 4.00
N ASN A 53 -12.38 -5.92 5.07
CA ASN A 53 -13.71 -5.34 5.02
C ASN A 53 -13.66 -3.84 4.74
N ALA A 54 -12.72 -3.13 5.35
CA ALA A 54 -12.55 -1.71 5.09
C ALA A 54 -12.15 -1.45 3.64
N ALA A 55 -11.29 -2.31 3.08
CA ALA A 55 -10.88 -2.17 1.69
C ALA A 55 -12.04 -2.39 0.73
N ILE A 56 -12.91 -3.35 1.03
CA ILE A 56 -14.08 -3.60 0.20
C ILE A 56 -15.04 -2.41 0.30
N GLU A 57 -15.34 -1.96 1.50
CA GLU A 57 -16.31 -0.90 1.72
C GLU A 57 -15.90 0.42 1.10
N SER A 58 -14.62 0.72 1.13
CA SER A 58 -14.13 1.99 0.61
C SER A 58 -13.58 1.91 -0.81
N SER A 59 -13.62 0.74 -1.42
CA SER A 59 -13.02 0.49 -2.74
C SER A 59 -11.56 0.91 -2.74
N ALA A 60 -10.82 0.44 -1.75
CA ALA A 60 -9.45 0.87 -1.53
C ALA A 60 -8.51 0.43 -2.63
N ASP A 61 -7.48 1.21 -2.83
CA ASP A 61 -6.46 0.95 -3.85
C ASP A 61 -5.23 0.25 -3.28
N ALA A 62 -5.04 0.29 -1.97
CA ALA A 62 -3.91 -0.40 -1.31
C ALA A 62 -4.20 -0.56 0.17
N ILE A 63 -3.56 -1.56 0.78
CA ILE A 63 -3.65 -1.81 2.23
C ILE A 63 -2.23 -1.71 2.78
N LEU A 64 -2.06 -0.86 3.79
CA LEU A 64 -0.77 -0.67 4.44
C LEU A 64 -0.89 -1.07 5.90
N ILE A 65 -0.10 -2.03 6.29
CA ILE A 65 -0.15 -2.63 7.62
C ILE A 65 1.08 -2.21 8.40
N SER A 66 0.88 -1.75 9.62
CA SER A 66 1.97 -1.42 10.52
C SER A 66 2.03 -2.46 11.63
N SER A 67 3.23 -2.90 11.97
CA SER A 67 3.46 -3.80 13.08
C SER A 67 4.57 -3.22 13.93
N LEU A 68 4.27 -2.85 15.17
CA LEU A 68 5.19 -2.08 15.99
C LEU A 68 5.85 -2.88 17.12
N TYR A 69 5.44 -4.12 17.33
CA TYR A 69 6.00 -4.90 18.43
C TYR A 69 6.58 -6.26 18.00
N GLY A 70 6.90 -6.40 16.73
CA GLY A 70 7.70 -7.55 16.28
C GLY A 70 6.93 -8.81 15.94
N GLN A 71 5.61 -8.75 15.83
CA GLN A 71 4.81 -9.94 15.51
C GLN A 71 4.26 -9.89 14.08
N GLY A 72 4.84 -9.02 13.26
CA GLY A 72 4.28 -8.75 11.94
C GLY A 72 4.15 -9.97 11.04
N GLU A 73 5.17 -10.81 11.01
CA GLU A 73 5.14 -11.98 10.13
C GLU A 73 4.01 -12.92 10.52
N LEU A 74 3.84 -13.18 11.82
CA LEU A 74 2.78 -14.05 12.29
C LEU A 74 1.40 -13.45 12.02
N ASP A 75 1.24 -12.17 12.30
CA ASP A 75 -0.05 -11.49 12.16
C ASP A 75 -0.46 -11.32 10.70
N CYS A 76 0.50 -11.27 9.78
CA CYS A 76 0.21 -11.07 8.36
C CYS A 76 0.10 -12.36 7.56
N ARG A 77 0.33 -13.51 8.20
CA ARG A 77 0.31 -14.77 7.48
C ARG A 77 -1.08 -15.07 6.95
N GLY A 78 -1.19 -15.45 5.70
CA GLY A 78 -2.46 -15.75 5.07
C GLY A 78 -3.24 -14.56 4.55
N MET A 79 -2.70 -13.34 4.69
CA MET A 79 -3.41 -12.13 4.29
C MET A 79 -3.70 -12.10 2.79
N ARG A 80 -2.72 -12.46 1.96
CA ARG A 80 -2.91 -12.43 0.51
C ARG A 80 -4.02 -13.38 0.08
N GLU A 81 -4.03 -14.58 0.63
CA GLU A 81 -5.05 -15.57 0.31
C GLU A 81 -6.44 -15.07 0.69
N LYS A 82 -6.57 -14.43 1.85
CA LYS A 82 -7.85 -13.88 2.28
C LYS A 82 -8.31 -12.73 1.38
N CYS A 83 -7.36 -11.90 0.93
CA CYS A 83 -7.69 -10.83 0.00
C CYS A 83 -8.20 -11.41 -1.32
N ASP A 84 -7.54 -12.44 -1.82
CA ASP A 84 -7.93 -13.07 -3.08
C ASP A 84 -9.33 -13.67 -2.96
N GLU A 85 -9.62 -14.33 -1.84
CA GLU A 85 -10.93 -14.94 -1.61
C GLU A 85 -12.02 -13.88 -1.50
N ALA A 86 -11.69 -12.71 -1.03
CA ALA A 86 -12.65 -11.62 -0.86
C ALA A 86 -12.84 -10.78 -2.13
N GLY A 87 -12.17 -11.15 -3.23
CA GLY A 87 -12.31 -10.41 -4.47
C GLY A 87 -11.32 -9.27 -4.62
N LEU A 88 -10.33 -9.18 -3.73
CA LEU A 88 -9.31 -8.13 -3.77
C LEU A 88 -8.03 -8.68 -4.39
N LYS A 89 -8.13 -9.37 -5.50
CA LYS A 89 -6.96 -9.90 -6.17
C LYS A 89 -6.06 -8.76 -6.62
N ASN A 90 -4.80 -8.93 -6.40
CA ASN A 90 -3.78 -7.96 -6.81
C ASN A 90 -3.86 -6.60 -6.09
N ILE A 91 -4.64 -6.49 -5.02
CA ILE A 91 -4.57 -5.25 -4.25
C ILE A 91 -3.17 -5.14 -3.64
N PRO A 92 -2.49 -4.00 -3.76
CA PRO A 92 -1.17 -3.85 -3.15
C PRO A 92 -1.22 -4.00 -1.64
N LEU A 93 -0.32 -4.84 -1.10
CA LEU A 93 -0.16 -5.05 0.33
C LEU A 93 1.22 -4.58 0.72
N LEU A 94 1.29 -3.62 1.64
CA LEU A 94 2.55 -3.08 2.13
C LEU A 94 2.59 -3.26 3.65
N VAL A 95 3.75 -3.59 4.18
CA VAL A 95 3.91 -3.78 5.62
C VAL A 95 5.18 -3.07 6.06
N GLY A 96 5.15 -2.50 7.24
CA GLY A 96 6.32 -1.80 7.78
C GLY A 96 6.26 -1.75 9.29
N GLY A 97 7.21 -1.05 9.87
CA GLY A 97 7.34 -0.93 11.29
C GLY A 97 8.36 -1.92 11.84
N ASN A 98 8.17 -2.38 13.06
CA ASN A 98 9.14 -3.24 13.71
C ASN A 98 8.88 -4.71 13.37
N ILE A 99 9.17 -5.08 12.12
CA ILE A 99 8.89 -6.43 11.61
C ILE A 99 10.08 -7.38 11.69
N VAL A 100 11.24 -6.88 12.13
CA VAL A 100 12.43 -7.71 12.33
C VAL A 100 12.47 -8.14 13.79
N ILE A 101 12.61 -9.45 14.04
CA ILE A 101 12.65 -9.98 15.38
C ILE A 101 14.05 -10.51 15.67
N GLY A 102 14.62 -10.10 16.80
CA GLY A 102 15.92 -10.61 17.25
C GLY A 102 17.05 -10.22 16.31
N LYS A 103 17.90 -11.19 15.97
CA LYS A 103 19.06 -10.95 15.15
C LYS A 103 18.85 -11.22 13.67
N GLN A 104 17.60 -11.30 13.24
CA GLN A 104 17.30 -11.56 11.84
C GLN A 104 17.73 -10.37 10.99
N LYS A 105 18.14 -10.65 9.76
CA LYS A 105 18.45 -9.59 8.83
C LYS A 105 17.16 -9.14 8.16
N PHE A 106 17.03 -7.83 7.92
CA PHE A 106 15.83 -7.32 7.29
C PHE A 106 15.61 -7.96 5.91
N GLU A 107 16.68 -8.20 5.15
CA GLU A 107 16.56 -8.78 3.81
C GLU A 107 15.86 -10.14 3.85
N ASP A 108 16.12 -10.95 4.88
CA ASP A 108 15.47 -12.24 5.02
C ASP A 108 14.01 -12.08 5.38
N VAL A 109 13.70 -11.11 6.23
CA VAL A 109 12.32 -10.82 6.61
C VAL A 109 11.54 -10.29 5.42
N GLU A 110 12.14 -9.39 4.64
CA GLU A 110 11.51 -8.85 3.45
C GLU A 110 11.18 -9.96 2.46
N LYS A 111 12.11 -10.90 2.27
CA LYS A 111 11.90 -12.01 1.37
C LYS A 111 10.71 -12.85 1.81
N ARG A 112 10.61 -13.13 3.12
CA ARG A 112 9.48 -13.91 3.65
C ARG A 112 8.15 -13.20 3.44
N PHE A 113 8.10 -11.88 3.64
CA PHE A 113 6.86 -11.14 3.40
C PHE A 113 6.49 -11.16 1.92
N LYS A 114 7.46 -11.05 1.03
CA LYS A 114 7.17 -11.12 -0.40
C LYS A 114 6.68 -12.51 -0.79
N GLU A 115 7.23 -13.55 -0.18
CA GLU A 115 6.76 -14.92 -0.42
C GLU A 115 5.33 -15.12 0.10
N MET A 116 4.93 -14.36 1.14
CA MET A 116 3.57 -14.39 1.63
C MET A 116 2.60 -13.58 0.78
N GLY A 117 3.09 -12.88 -0.24
CA GLY A 117 2.23 -12.13 -1.14
C GLY A 117 2.20 -10.62 -0.91
N PHE A 118 3.11 -10.09 -0.09
CA PHE A 118 3.21 -8.65 0.12
C PHE A 118 4.07 -8.04 -0.98
N ASP A 119 3.66 -6.89 -1.46
CA ASP A 119 4.37 -6.19 -2.53
C ASP A 119 5.58 -5.44 -2.00
N TYR A 120 5.48 -4.90 -0.79
CA TYR A 120 6.58 -4.17 -0.16
C TYR A 120 6.63 -4.46 1.32
N ALA A 121 7.83 -4.55 1.87
CA ALA A 121 8.07 -4.61 3.31
C ALA A 121 9.15 -3.59 3.63
N PHE A 122 8.94 -2.77 4.64
CA PHE A 122 9.85 -1.69 4.99
C PHE A 122 10.48 -1.92 6.36
N PRO A 123 11.78 -1.60 6.51
CA PRO A 123 12.44 -1.76 7.80
C PRO A 123 11.99 -0.71 8.80
N PRO A 124 12.25 -0.93 10.09
CA PRO A 124 11.96 0.08 11.11
C PRO A 124 12.64 1.39 10.76
N GLY A 125 11.99 2.49 11.03
CA GLY A 125 12.57 3.81 10.78
C GLY A 125 12.46 4.30 9.35
N THR A 126 11.72 3.58 8.50
CA THR A 126 11.50 4.04 7.12
C THR A 126 10.72 5.34 7.15
N ALA A 127 11.20 6.33 6.42
CA ALA A 127 10.52 7.62 6.35
C ALA A 127 9.23 7.50 5.55
N PRO A 128 8.19 8.27 5.89
CA PRO A 128 6.95 8.23 5.14
C PRO A 128 7.14 8.50 3.65
N GLU A 129 8.11 9.35 3.29
CA GLU A 129 8.39 9.65 1.88
C GLU A 129 8.79 8.42 1.09
N THR A 130 9.52 7.50 1.71
CA THR A 130 9.91 6.26 1.04
C THR A 130 8.67 5.41 0.71
N THR A 131 7.73 5.32 1.63
CA THR A 131 6.48 4.61 1.41
C THR A 131 5.65 5.29 0.33
N ILE A 132 5.60 6.61 0.34
CA ILE A 132 4.87 7.38 -0.67
C ILE A 132 5.47 7.15 -2.05
N ASP A 133 6.79 7.12 -2.17
CA ASP A 133 7.44 6.82 -3.44
C ASP A 133 7.07 5.43 -3.94
N ALA A 134 7.01 4.44 -3.05
CA ALA A 134 6.61 3.10 -3.43
C ALA A 134 5.15 3.08 -3.92
N LEU A 135 4.26 3.82 -3.26
CA LEU A 135 2.87 3.92 -3.67
C LEU A 135 2.76 4.57 -5.05
N HIS A 136 3.51 5.65 -5.28
CA HIS A 136 3.51 6.30 -6.59
C HIS A 136 3.97 5.33 -7.67
N GLN A 137 4.98 4.53 -7.40
CA GLN A 137 5.47 3.56 -8.36
C GLN A 137 4.42 2.49 -8.64
N ILE A 138 3.77 1.98 -7.62
CA ILE A 138 2.72 0.97 -7.76
C ILE A 138 1.59 1.52 -8.64
N PHE A 139 1.12 2.72 -8.34
CA PHE A 139 -0.03 3.28 -9.04
C PHE A 139 0.33 3.72 -10.46
N ASN A 140 1.56 4.19 -10.67
CA ASN A 140 2.01 4.52 -12.01
C ASN A 140 2.08 3.26 -12.87
N ASP A 141 2.55 2.14 -12.32
CA ASP A 141 2.62 0.89 -13.04
C ASP A 141 1.21 0.38 -13.37
N LYS A 142 0.26 0.50 -12.44
CA LYS A 142 -1.10 0.10 -12.69
C LYS A 142 -1.75 0.97 -13.77
N ASP A 143 -1.51 2.26 -13.72
CA ASP A 143 -2.05 3.18 -14.72
C ASP A 143 -1.45 2.90 -16.10
N ALA A 144 -0.17 2.56 -16.16
CA ALA A 144 0.47 2.22 -17.42
C ALA A 144 -0.13 0.94 -18.02
N ASP A 145 -0.44 -0.05 -17.15
CA ASP A 145 -1.00 -1.30 -17.61
C ASP A 145 -2.43 -1.15 -18.13
N THR A 146 -3.19 -0.21 -17.60
CA THR A 146 -4.58 -0.04 -17.99
C THR A 146 -4.80 1.15 -18.90
N GLY A 147 -4.03 2.19 -18.68
CA GLY A 147 -4.25 3.44 -19.37
C GLY A 147 -3.80 3.47 -20.78
N VAL A 148 -2.93 2.60 -21.12
CA VAL A 148 -2.44 2.61 -22.40
C VAL A 148 -3.50 2.41 -23.38
N GLN A 149 -4.52 1.85 -22.94
CA GLN A 149 -5.53 1.66 -23.77
C GLN A 149 -6.27 2.86 -24.08
N SER A 150 -6.13 3.80 -23.49
CA SER A 150 -6.89 4.96 -23.81
C SER A 150 -6.12 5.92 -24.57
N GLU A 151 -5.64 5.96 -24.79
CA GLU A 151 -5.07 6.99 -25.16
C GLU A 151 -4.44 7.31 -25.66
N ALA A 152 -4.86 6.76 -26.01
CA ALA A 152 -4.24 7.09 -26.05
C ALA A 152 -3.88 7.36 -26.34
N ASP A 153 -4.25 6.90 -26.73
CA ASP A 153 -3.94 7.21 -26.61
C ASP A 153 -3.48 7.80 -26.91
N HIS A 154 -3.53 7.80 -27.35
CA HIS A 154 -3.13 8.50 -27.29
C HIS A 154 -2.30 8.99 -27.40
N GLU A 155 -2.29 8.86 -28.12
CA GLU A 155 -1.49 9.39 -28.01
C GLU A 155 -0.65 9.47 -27.78
N SER A 156 -0.77 9.23 -28.55
CA SER A 156 0.01 9.39 -28.16
C SER A 156 0.73 9.57 -28.17
N SER A 157 0.76 9.30 -28.92
CA SER A 157 1.40 9.56 -28.69
C SER A 157 2.05 10.05 -28.79
N ALA A 158 2.10 9.80 -29.59
CA ALA A 158 2.69 10.32 -29.47
C ALA A 158 3.27 10.72 -29.41
N GLU A 159 3.21 10.79 -29.92
CA GLU A 159 3.68 11.16 -29.60
C GLU A 159 4.38 11.43 -29.11
N ILE A 160 4.28 11.11 -30.00
CA ILE A 160 4.74 11.36 -29.44
C ILE A 160 5.43 11.72 -29.23
N THR A 161 5.43 11.39 -30.08
CA THR A 161 5.86 11.78 -29.69
C THR A 161 6.37 12.40 -29.49
N GLU A 162 6.41 12.37 -30.07
CA GLU A 162 6.69 12.96 -29.73
C GLU A 162 7.20 13.49 -29.05
N LYS A 163 7.26 13.64 -29.78
CA LYS A 163 7.51 14.07 -29.20
C LYS A 163 8.09 14.46 -28.40
N SER A 164 7.70 13.66 -29.51
CA SER A 164 7.91 14.04 -28.64
C SER A 164 8.37 14.65 -28.20
N HIS A 165 8.40 14.99 -28.95
CA HIS A 165 8.52 15.52 -28.30
C HIS A 165 8.86 15.91 -27.77
N LEU A 166 8.75 15.19 -28.45
CA LEU A 166 8.93 15.49 -27.73
C LEU A 166 9.15 15.79 -27.31
#